data_1c14100aa46f010aa3388029811ca3b3
#
_entry.id   1c14100aa46f010aa3388029811ca3b3
#
_cell.length_a   1.000
_cell.length_b   1.000
_cell.length_c   1.000
_cell.angle_alpha   90.00
_cell.angle_beta   90.00
_cell.angle_gamma   90.00
#
_symmetry.space_group_name_H-M   'P 1'
#
loop_
_entity.id
_entity.type
_entity.pdbx_description
1 polymer ?
#
loop_
_entity_poly.entity_id
_entity_poly.type
_entity_poly.pdbx_seq_one_letter_code
_entity_poly.pdbx_strand_id
1 'polypeptide(L)'
;TAEGQKDVLESYGITESYLGCPILSSMEVKKIGVNEEGMDVFIDKYAAEADGIIVSCRIKPHTAFRGPYESGIMKMMAIGLGKQHGAEVCHEAGFKNMAKYVPMFGKAIIENAPVLFAVAVIENAFDETCKIAAVQAEDIVEKEPPLLKEAFTYMPRILVDSCDVLVVDQIGKNFSGDGMDPNITGTFCTPYASGGINAQRVCVLDLSPETHGNGIGLGYSSATTKRVFNQLDLASMYPNAITCTVLGGVRIPIVMESDKEAIQVCVRTCNEIDKKNPRIVRIPNSLHLEHIMLSEAYYDEVRNHPGITIESEPEYLPFDEDGNLW
;
A
#
# COMPACT_ATOMS: atom_id res chain seq x y z
N THR A 1 10.16 -15.28 -1.63
CA THR A 1 11.13 -16.31 -2.09
C THR A 1 11.73 -15.91 -3.43
N ALA A 2 12.83 -16.57 -3.83
CA ALA A 2 13.46 -16.36 -5.14
C ALA A 2 12.51 -16.80 -6.26
N GLU A 3 11.84 -17.93 -6.10
CA GLU A 3 10.85 -18.48 -7.02
C GLU A 3 9.68 -17.50 -7.18
N GLY A 4 9.11 -17.01 -6.07
CA GLY A 4 7.99 -16.07 -6.11
C GLY A 4 8.30 -14.75 -6.81
N GLN A 5 9.55 -14.29 -6.81
CA GLN A 5 9.95 -13.11 -7.60
C GLN A 5 9.86 -13.39 -9.10
N LYS A 6 10.27 -14.60 -9.54
CA LYS A 6 10.18 -15.03 -10.93
C LYS A 6 8.72 -15.27 -11.35
N ASP A 7 7.94 -15.94 -10.51
CA ASP A 7 6.52 -16.23 -10.76
C ASP A 7 5.70 -14.95 -10.99
N VAL A 8 5.98 -13.89 -10.21
CA VAL A 8 5.33 -12.57 -10.38
C VAL A 8 5.64 -11.98 -11.76
N LEU A 9 6.89 -12.02 -12.21
CA LEU A 9 7.24 -11.54 -13.55
C LEU A 9 6.55 -12.37 -14.64
N GLU A 10 6.56 -13.68 -14.52
CA GLU A 10 5.89 -14.58 -15.47
C GLU A 10 4.38 -14.36 -15.53
N SER A 11 3.72 -14.05 -14.41
CA SER A 11 2.29 -13.72 -14.37
C SER A 11 1.94 -12.47 -15.17
N TYR A 12 2.89 -11.55 -15.34
CA TYR A 12 2.77 -10.37 -16.20
C TYR A 12 3.22 -10.62 -17.64
N GLY A 13 3.53 -11.86 -18.00
CA GLY A 13 4.06 -12.20 -19.34
C GLY A 13 5.52 -11.82 -19.54
N ILE A 14 6.22 -11.40 -18.49
CA ILE A 14 7.64 -11.05 -18.52
C ILE A 14 8.45 -12.34 -18.36
N THR A 15 8.83 -12.93 -19.48
CA THR A 15 9.58 -14.20 -19.56
C THR A 15 10.95 -13.99 -20.20
N GLU A 16 11.87 -14.94 -19.98
CA GLU A 16 13.19 -14.90 -20.62
C GLU A 16 13.11 -14.86 -22.16
N SER A 17 12.13 -15.58 -22.74
CA SER A 17 11.89 -15.57 -24.18
C SER A 17 11.38 -14.22 -24.70
N TYR A 18 10.57 -13.52 -23.91
CA TYR A 18 10.08 -12.18 -24.25
C TYR A 18 11.18 -11.12 -24.13
N LEU A 19 11.96 -11.19 -23.05
CA LEU A 19 13.04 -10.23 -22.79
C LEU A 19 14.28 -10.47 -23.64
N GLY A 20 14.52 -11.71 -24.09
CA GLY A 20 15.77 -12.09 -24.75
C GLY A 20 17.00 -12.13 -23.82
N CYS A 21 16.78 -12.17 -22.51
CA CYS A 21 17.82 -12.27 -21.49
C CYS A 21 17.37 -13.15 -20.32
N PRO A 22 18.33 -13.69 -19.50
CA PRO A 22 17.98 -14.48 -18.33
C PRO A 22 17.24 -13.69 -17.26
N ILE A 23 16.30 -14.34 -16.55
CA ILE A 23 15.67 -13.86 -15.33
C ILE A 23 16.32 -14.61 -14.16
N LEU A 24 17.21 -13.92 -13.45
CA LEU A 24 17.92 -14.48 -12.31
C LEU A 24 17.32 -13.95 -11.00
N SER A 25 16.97 -14.85 -10.09
CA SER A 25 16.46 -14.52 -8.78
C SER A 25 17.16 -15.31 -7.68
N SER A 26 17.50 -14.66 -6.59
CA SER A 26 18.14 -15.26 -5.43
C SER A 26 17.78 -14.51 -4.16
N MET A 27 17.86 -15.19 -3.02
CA MET A 27 17.81 -14.55 -1.70
C MET A 27 19.22 -14.29 -1.13
N GLU A 28 20.27 -14.73 -1.83
CA GLU A 28 21.64 -14.51 -1.40
C GLU A 28 22.07 -13.05 -1.64
N VAL A 29 22.82 -12.53 -0.68
CA VAL A 29 23.33 -11.14 -0.72
C VAL A 29 24.86 -11.13 -0.57
N LYS A 30 25.50 -10.07 -1.09
CA LYS A 30 26.92 -9.78 -0.89
C LYS A 30 27.06 -8.45 -0.16
N LYS A 31 28.01 -8.41 0.78
CA LYS A 31 28.45 -7.15 1.40
C LYS A 31 29.24 -6.35 0.38
N ILE A 32 28.83 -5.10 0.16
CA ILE A 32 29.47 -4.17 -0.78
C ILE A 32 30.22 -3.03 -0.08
N GLY A 33 29.98 -2.82 1.22
CA GLY A 33 30.62 -1.74 1.98
C GLY A 33 29.95 -1.53 3.32
N VAL A 34 30.10 -0.31 3.83
CA VAL A 34 29.42 0.18 5.03
C VAL A 34 28.82 1.55 4.74
N ASN A 35 27.74 1.91 5.46
CA ASN A 35 27.15 3.24 5.37
C ASN A 35 27.86 4.24 6.32
N GLU A 36 27.40 5.48 6.36
CA GLU A 36 27.97 6.57 7.17
C GLU A 36 27.92 6.32 8.69
N GLU A 37 27.08 5.40 9.17
CA GLU A 37 27.05 4.96 10.58
C GLU A 37 27.84 3.68 10.84
N GLY A 38 28.58 3.18 9.84
CA GLY A 38 29.40 1.97 9.94
C GLY A 38 28.60 0.67 9.87
N MET A 39 27.31 0.70 9.49
CA MET A 39 26.51 -0.48 9.29
C MET A 39 26.83 -1.14 7.95
N ASP A 40 26.87 -2.46 7.94
CA ASP A 40 27.13 -3.25 6.75
C ASP A 40 26.03 -3.07 5.70
N VAL A 41 26.44 -2.85 4.45
CA VAL A 41 25.55 -2.70 3.29
C VAL A 41 25.63 -3.95 2.41
N PHE A 42 24.48 -4.55 2.16
CA PHE A 42 24.36 -5.77 1.36
C PHE A 42 23.42 -5.53 0.18
N ILE A 43 23.71 -6.15 -0.96
CA ILE A 43 22.82 -6.22 -2.12
C ILE A 43 22.77 -7.64 -2.68
N ASP A 44 21.75 -7.90 -3.51
CA ASP A 44 21.60 -9.13 -4.27
C ASP A 44 22.91 -9.56 -4.94
N LYS A 45 23.23 -10.85 -4.88
CA LYS A 45 24.51 -11.37 -5.39
C LYS A 45 24.71 -11.14 -6.87
N TYR A 46 23.65 -11.28 -7.68
CA TYR A 46 23.75 -11.06 -9.13
C TYR A 46 23.96 -9.58 -9.45
N ALA A 47 23.27 -8.69 -8.73
CA ALA A 47 23.48 -7.26 -8.86
C ALA A 47 24.91 -6.86 -8.45
N ALA A 48 25.45 -7.45 -7.37
CA ALA A 48 26.82 -7.19 -6.91
C ALA A 48 27.90 -7.69 -7.88
N GLU A 49 27.58 -8.64 -8.75
CA GLU A 49 28.49 -9.23 -9.74
C GLU A 49 28.30 -8.63 -11.14
N ALA A 50 27.29 -7.79 -11.34
CA ALA A 50 26.99 -7.20 -12.64
C ALA A 50 27.98 -6.05 -12.98
N ASP A 51 28.22 -5.84 -14.27
CA ASP A 51 29.01 -4.71 -14.77
C ASP A 51 28.28 -3.35 -14.59
N GLY A 52 26.96 -3.38 -14.44
CA GLY A 52 26.13 -2.20 -14.21
C GLY A 52 24.72 -2.57 -13.73
N ILE A 53 24.14 -1.69 -12.91
CA ILE A 53 22.80 -1.86 -12.33
C ILE A 53 21.88 -0.77 -12.86
N ILE A 54 20.76 -1.16 -13.44
CA ILE A 54 19.64 -0.27 -13.76
C ILE A 54 18.53 -0.57 -12.75
N VAL A 55 18.15 0.43 -11.94
CA VAL A 55 17.08 0.29 -10.94
C VAL A 55 15.76 0.68 -11.58
N SER A 56 14.79 -0.24 -11.66
CA SER A 56 13.45 0.05 -12.17
C SER A 56 12.42 -0.07 -11.04
N CYS A 57 11.65 1.00 -10.80
CA CYS A 57 10.65 0.99 -9.73
C CYS A 57 9.58 2.05 -9.93
N ARG A 58 8.45 1.87 -9.23
CA ARG A 58 7.44 2.92 -9.06
C ARG A 58 7.89 3.89 -7.98
N ILE A 59 7.54 5.18 -8.15
CA ILE A 59 7.62 6.19 -7.09
C ILE A 59 6.21 6.49 -6.61
N LYS A 60 5.97 6.29 -5.32
CA LYS A 60 4.68 6.57 -4.68
C LYS A 60 4.83 6.85 -3.18
N PRO A 61 3.82 7.48 -2.53
CA PRO A 61 3.77 7.62 -1.08
C PRO A 61 3.86 6.27 -0.38
N HIS A 62 4.59 6.22 0.73
CA HIS A 62 4.68 5.03 1.57
C HIS A 62 3.46 4.92 2.48
N THR A 63 3.12 3.70 2.86
CA THR A 63 1.97 3.39 3.73
C THR A 63 2.27 3.56 5.22
N ALA A 64 3.54 3.70 5.64
CA ALA A 64 3.91 3.60 7.04
C ALA A 64 4.84 4.72 7.56
N PHE A 65 5.43 5.54 6.69
CA PHE A 65 6.25 6.69 7.11
C PHE A 65 6.24 7.79 6.06
N ARG A 66 6.63 9.00 6.47
CA ARG A 66 6.83 10.16 5.60
C ARG A 66 8.29 10.58 5.60
N GLY A 67 8.75 11.06 4.45
CA GLY A 67 10.10 11.57 4.26
C GLY A 67 10.34 12.06 2.85
N PRO A 68 11.54 12.59 2.55
CA PRO A 68 11.91 12.99 1.19
C PRO A 68 12.05 11.80 0.24
N TYR A 69 12.26 10.60 0.78
CA TYR A 69 12.35 9.33 0.05
C TYR A 69 11.44 8.32 0.75
N GLU A 70 10.40 7.87 0.05
CA GLU A 70 9.42 6.93 0.58
C GLU A 70 9.44 5.60 -0.21
N SER A 71 8.43 5.33 -1.05
CA SER A 71 8.49 4.20 -1.99
C SER A 71 9.04 4.69 -3.33
N GLY A 72 10.30 4.36 -3.64
CA GLY A 72 10.99 4.83 -4.83
C GLY A 72 12.36 4.19 -4.99
N ILE A 73 13.27 4.91 -5.66
CA ILE A 73 14.58 4.42 -6.07
C ILE A 73 15.44 4.07 -4.85
N MET A 74 15.53 4.98 -3.87
CA MET A 74 16.30 4.75 -2.64
C MET A 74 15.81 3.53 -1.89
N LYS A 75 14.49 3.37 -1.73
CA LYS A 75 13.90 2.19 -1.08
C LYS A 75 14.13 0.92 -1.89
N MET A 76 14.02 0.99 -3.22
CA MET A 76 14.30 -0.17 -4.08
C MET A 76 15.73 -0.65 -3.92
N MET A 77 16.70 0.26 -3.82
CA MET A 77 18.09 -0.09 -3.54
C MET A 77 18.25 -0.67 -2.12
N ALA A 78 17.83 0.07 -1.09
CA ALA A 78 18.06 -0.31 0.30
C ALA A 78 17.34 -1.62 0.71
N ILE A 79 16.09 -1.81 0.29
CA ILE A 79 15.24 -2.93 0.70
C ILE A 79 15.08 -3.94 -0.45
N GLY A 80 14.81 -3.50 -1.68
CA GLY A 80 14.63 -4.38 -2.81
C GLY A 80 15.89 -5.15 -3.16
N LEU A 81 17.00 -4.48 -3.45
CA LEU A 81 18.30 -5.11 -3.68
C LEU A 81 18.88 -5.73 -2.41
N GLY A 82 18.62 -5.14 -1.23
CA GLY A 82 19.05 -5.68 0.06
C GLY A 82 18.37 -7.00 0.44
N LYS A 83 17.32 -7.42 -0.30
CA LYS A 83 16.54 -8.64 -0.05
C LYS A 83 15.98 -8.69 1.37
N GLN A 84 15.72 -9.89 1.90
CA GLN A 84 15.25 -10.06 3.27
C GLN A 84 16.22 -9.46 4.30
N HIS A 85 17.52 -9.65 4.11
CA HIS A 85 18.56 -9.15 5.02
C HIS A 85 18.55 -7.61 5.11
N GLY A 86 18.54 -6.90 3.97
CA GLY A 86 18.46 -5.44 3.94
C GLY A 86 17.15 -4.91 4.51
N ALA A 87 16.03 -5.62 4.25
CA ALA A 87 14.74 -5.29 4.83
C ALA A 87 14.74 -5.43 6.36
N GLU A 88 15.27 -6.53 6.89
CA GLU A 88 15.37 -6.77 8.34
C GLU A 88 16.20 -5.69 9.04
N VAL A 89 17.38 -5.34 8.51
CA VAL A 89 18.24 -4.29 9.07
C VAL A 89 17.51 -2.94 9.13
N CYS A 90 16.82 -2.56 8.04
CA CYS A 90 16.05 -1.33 8.02
C CYS A 90 14.85 -1.35 8.98
N HIS A 91 14.13 -2.48 9.08
CA HIS A 91 12.94 -2.59 9.93
C HIS A 91 13.29 -2.76 11.42
N GLU A 92 14.40 -3.40 11.74
CA GLU A 92 14.90 -3.51 13.13
C GLU A 92 15.12 -2.14 13.76
N ALA A 93 15.54 -1.16 12.95
CA ALA A 93 15.66 0.23 13.37
C ALA A 93 14.30 0.90 13.67
N GLY A 94 13.20 0.29 13.27
CA GLY A 94 11.82 0.76 13.42
C GLY A 94 11.42 1.86 12.44
N PHE A 95 10.12 1.96 12.17
CA PHE A 95 9.57 2.92 11.20
C PHE A 95 9.88 4.39 11.53
N LYS A 96 10.11 4.73 12.80
CA LYS A 96 10.57 6.06 13.22
C LYS A 96 11.83 6.51 12.48
N ASN A 97 12.69 5.57 12.14
CA ASN A 97 14.00 5.83 11.56
C ASN A 97 14.04 5.59 10.04
N MET A 98 12.97 5.10 9.41
CA MET A 98 12.95 4.75 7.98
C MET A 98 13.27 5.94 7.08
N ALA A 99 12.75 7.14 7.40
CA ALA A 99 13.05 8.36 6.65
C ALA A 99 14.56 8.72 6.65
N LYS A 100 15.32 8.23 7.64
CA LYS A 100 16.77 8.38 7.73
C LYS A 100 17.49 7.20 7.06
N TYR A 101 17.10 5.97 7.38
CA TYR A 101 17.85 4.78 6.96
C TYR A 101 17.69 4.47 5.47
N VAL A 102 16.51 4.64 4.90
CA VAL A 102 16.30 4.40 3.46
C VAL A 102 17.28 5.19 2.59
N PRO A 103 17.39 6.53 2.69
CA PRO A 103 18.38 7.27 1.91
C PRO A 103 19.82 6.99 2.32
N MET A 104 20.10 6.68 3.59
CA MET A 104 21.45 6.37 4.05
C MET A 104 21.99 5.08 3.41
N PHE A 105 21.19 4.02 3.38
CA PHE A 105 21.56 2.79 2.68
C PHE A 105 21.57 2.98 1.16
N GLY A 106 20.60 3.71 0.59
CA GLY A 106 20.55 4.01 -0.84
C GLY A 106 21.79 4.75 -1.34
N LYS A 107 22.27 5.78 -0.61
CA LYS A 107 23.50 6.49 -0.91
C LYS A 107 24.73 5.58 -0.86
N ALA A 108 24.85 4.77 0.19
CA ALA A 108 25.95 3.82 0.31
C ALA A 108 25.96 2.79 -0.83
N ILE A 109 24.80 2.41 -1.38
CA ILE A 109 24.69 1.52 -2.54
C ILE A 109 25.16 2.26 -3.81
N ILE A 110 24.76 3.51 -4.03
CA ILE A 110 25.24 4.33 -5.16
C ILE A 110 26.77 4.47 -5.13
N GLU A 111 27.36 4.63 -3.95
CA GLU A 111 28.81 4.82 -3.78
C GLU A 111 29.62 3.52 -3.95
N ASN A 112 29.04 2.36 -3.63
CA ASN A 112 29.79 1.09 -3.54
C ASN A 112 29.36 0.03 -4.57
N ALA A 113 28.37 0.31 -5.42
CA ALA A 113 27.90 -0.59 -6.48
C ALA A 113 27.83 0.15 -7.82
N PRO A 114 27.92 -0.55 -8.96
CA PRO A 114 27.93 0.08 -10.28
C PRO A 114 26.52 0.48 -10.72
N VAL A 115 25.83 1.30 -9.93
CA VAL A 115 24.52 1.86 -10.30
C VAL A 115 24.70 2.87 -11.43
N LEU A 116 24.11 2.63 -12.58
CA LEU A 116 24.21 3.48 -13.77
C LEU A 116 23.13 4.55 -13.75
N PHE A 117 21.88 4.14 -13.68
CA PHE A 117 20.71 5.02 -13.62
C PHE A 117 19.49 4.27 -13.09
N ALA A 118 18.43 5.00 -12.81
CA ALA A 118 17.14 4.45 -12.46
C ALA A 118 16.09 4.80 -13.51
N VAL A 119 15.10 3.91 -13.69
CA VAL A 119 13.86 4.13 -14.42
C VAL A 119 12.74 4.24 -13.38
N ALA A 120 12.31 5.46 -13.14
CA ALA A 120 11.25 5.78 -12.19
C ALA A 120 9.91 5.89 -12.90
N VAL A 121 8.90 5.19 -12.41
CA VAL A 121 7.55 5.18 -12.95
C VAL A 121 6.60 5.84 -11.95
N ILE A 122 5.75 6.74 -12.41
CA ILE A 122 4.64 7.32 -11.63
C ILE A 122 3.35 6.88 -12.29
N GLU A 123 2.41 6.43 -11.48
CA GLU A 123 1.05 6.05 -11.86
C GLU A 123 0.06 7.14 -11.45
N ASN A 124 -1.03 7.27 -12.22
CA ASN A 124 -2.14 8.17 -11.92
C ASN A 124 -3.19 7.49 -11.02
N ALA A 125 -4.31 8.19 -10.78
CA ALA A 125 -5.39 7.71 -9.93
C ALA A 125 -6.16 6.50 -10.50
N PHE A 126 -5.88 6.10 -11.73
CA PHE A 126 -6.48 4.94 -12.42
C PHE A 126 -5.50 3.77 -12.54
N ASP A 127 -4.41 3.77 -11.76
CA ASP A 127 -3.34 2.74 -11.79
C ASP A 127 -2.65 2.65 -13.17
N GLU A 128 -2.67 3.76 -13.94
CA GLU A 128 -2.04 3.84 -15.25
C GLU A 128 -0.71 4.59 -15.17
N THR A 129 0.28 4.12 -15.92
CA THR A 129 1.57 4.82 -16.04
C THR A 129 1.37 6.18 -16.71
N CYS A 130 1.55 7.24 -15.95
CA CYS A 130 1.44 8.63 -16.46
C CYS A 130 2.81 9.31 -16.66
N LYS A 131 3.87 8.81 -16.04
CA LYS A 131 5.22 9.34 -16.23
C LYS A 131 6.29 8.27 -16.09
N ILE A 132 7.28 8.32 -16.98
CA ILE A 132 8.53 7.55 -16.89
C ILE A 132 9.68 8.55 -16.89
N ALA A 133 10.58 8.47 -15.90
CA ALA A 133 11.75 9.33 -15.78
C ALA A 133 13.03 8.48 -15.67
N ALA A 134 14.01 8.75 -16.52
CA ALA A 134 15.37 8.24 -16.35
C ALA A 134 16.16 9.19 -15.46
N VAL A 135 16.77 8.65 -14.38
CA VAL A 135 17.51 9.42 -13.39
C VAL A 135 18.91 8.84 -13.26
N GLN A 136 19.95 9.59 -13.62
CA GLN A 136 21.33 9.17 -13.48
C GLN A 136 21.66 8.91 -12.01
N ALA A 137 22.60 7.98 -11.74
CA ALA A 137 22.93 7.58 -10.37
C ALA A 137 23.31 8.78 -9.47
N GLU A 138 24.13 9.69 -9.98
CA GLU A 138 24.57 10.91 -9.29
C GLU A 138 23.43 11.89 -9.00
N ASP A 139 22.33 11.83 -9.75
CA ASP A 139 21.21 12.74 -9.64
C ASP A 139 20.06 12.20 -8.74
N ILE A 140 20.10 10.93 -8.35
CA ILE A 140 18.99 10.28 -7.63
C ILE A 140 18.63 11.06 -6.35
N VAL A 141 19.65 11.49 -5.60
CA VAL A 141 19.47 12.23 -4.33
C VAL A 141 18.67 13.52 -4.53
N GLU A 142 18.86 14.22 -5.64
CA GLU A 142 18.21 15.49 -5.90
C GLU A 142 16.87 15.32 -6.64
N LYS A 143 16.77 14.32 -7.52
CA LYS A 143 15.63 14.18 -8.44
C LYS A 143 14.49 13.29 -7.92
N GLU A 144 14.76 12.34 -7.01
CA GLU A 144 13.68 11.49 -6.47
C GLU A 144 12.68 12.28 -5.60
N PRO A 145 13.07 13.22 -4.70
CA PRO A 145 12.10 13.94 -3.88
C PRO A 145 11.07 14.78 -4.69
N PRO A 146 11.44 15.50 -5.76
CA PRO A 146 10.45 16.13 -6.64
C PRO A 146 9.49 15.14 -7.32
N LEU A 147 9.99 13.98 -7.76
CA LEU A 147 9.16 12.94 -8.37
C LEU A 147 8.17 12.35 -7.35
N LEU A 148 8.59 12.18 -6.10
CA LEU A 148 7.68 11.75 -5.02
C LEU A 148 6.58 12.79 -4.76
N LYS A 149 6.92 14.09 -4.72
CA LYS A 149 5.91 15.15 -4.58
C LYS A 149 4.91 15.13 -5.71
N GLU A 150 5.35 14.90 -6.93
CA GLU A 150 4.49 14.76 -8.10
C GLU A 150 3.59 13.54 -7.96
N ALA A 151 4.13 12.38 -7.54
CA ALA A 151 3.36 11.16 -7.29
C ALA A 151 2.23 11.37 -6.28
N PHE A 152 2.46 12.16 -5.22
CA PHE A 152 1.39 12.54 -4.28
C PHE A 152 0.22 13.26 -4.97
N THR A 153 0.46 14.05 -6.01
CA THR A 153 -0.61 14.79 -6.72
C THR A 153 -1.48 13.88 -7.58
N TYR A 154 -0.94 12.74 -8.00
CA TYR A 154 -1.63 11.76 -8.84
C TYR A 154 -2.35 10.66 -8.06
N MET A 155 -2.15 10.59 -6.74
CA MET A 155 -2.87 9.62 -5.91
C MET A 155 -4.38 9.79 -6.03
N PRO A 156 -5.15 8.69 -6.10
CA PRO A 156 -6.61 8.76 -5.99
C PRO A 156 -7.01 9.33 -4.62
N ARG A 157 -8.19 9.94 -4.52
CA ARG A 157 -8.67 10.57 -3.29
C ARG A 157 -10.16 10.38 -3.13
N ILE A 158 -10.59 10.18 -1.88
CA ILE A 158 -11.99 10.39 -1.49
C ILE A 158 -12.16 11.90 -1.29
N LEU A 159 -13.08 12.52 -2.04
CA LEU A 159 -13.23 13.98 -2.11
C LEU A 159 -14.12 14.57 -0.99
N VAL A 160 -14.30 13.83 0.11
CA VAL A 160 -14.87 14.32 1.37
C VAL A 160 -13.85 14.10 2.50
N ASP A 161 -13.75 15.06 3.41
CA ASP A 161 -12.66 15.09 4.40
C ASP A 161 -12.82 14.07 5.53
N SER A 162 -14.04 13.70 5.87
CA SER A 162 -14.33 12.83 7.02
C SER A 162 -15.61 12.02 6.83
N CYS A 163 -15.66 10.88 7.52
CA CYS A 163 -16.86 10.06 7.64
C CYS A 163 -16.98 9.46 9.03
N ASP A 164 -18.21 9.07 9.39
CA ASP A 164 -18.46 8.28 10.59
C ASP A 164 -18.00 6.83 10.34
N VAL A 165 -18.35 6.29 9.19
CA VAL A 165 -17.98 4.93 8.78
C VAL A 165 -17.45 4.93 7.35
N LEU A 166 -16.24 4.42 7.17
CA LEU A 166 -15.71 4.02 5.87
C LEU A 166 -15.99 2.53 5.67
N VAL A 167 -16.75 2.19 4.66
CA VAL A 167 -17.00 0.81 4.22
C VAL A 167 -16.11 0.51 3.03
N VAL A 168 -15.28 -0.50 3.14
CA VAL A 168 -14.40 -0.99 2.08
C VAL A 168 -14.91 -2.37 1.64
N ASP A 169 -15.39 -2.46 0.41
CA ASP A 169 -15.97 -3.71 -0.06
C ASP A 169 -14.94 -4.83 -0.08
N GLN A 170 -13.73 -4.55 -0.61
CA GLN A 170 -12.66 -5.55 -0.66
C GLN A 170 -11.31 -4.95 -0.28
N ILE A 171 -10.54 -5.72 0.47
CA ILE A 171 -9.10 -5.49 0.68
C ILE A 171 -8.28 -6.60 0.05
N GLY A 172 -7.02 -6.32 -0.29
CA GLY A 172 -6.11 -7.32 -0.85
C GLY A 172 -4.74 -6.77 -1.16
N LYS A 173 -3.75 -7.67 -1.25
CA LYS A 173 -2.36 -7.33 -1.58
C LYS A 173 -2.21 -6.74 -2.98
N ASN A 174 -3.13 -7.05 -3.88
CA ASN A 174 -3.22 -6.48 -5.23
C ASN A 174 -3.63 -4.99 -5.22
N PHE A 175 -4.35 -4.52 -4.21
CA PHE A 175 -4.70 -3.11 -4.07
C PHE A 175 -3.64 -2.31 -3.32
N SER A 176 -3.10 -2.87 -2.24
CA SER A 176 -2.03 -2.25 -1.44
C SER A 176 -1.22 -3.30 -0.68
N GLY A 177 0.05 -3.03 -0.44
CA GLY A 177 0.89 -3.87 0.42
C GLY A 177 0.32 -4.10 1.82
N ASP A 178 -0.48 -3.16 2.33
CA ASP A 178 -1.19 -3.23 3.61
C ASP A 178 -2.68 -3.63 3.45
N GLY A 179 -3.04 -4.28 2.33
CA GLY A 179 -4.39 -4.76 2.02
C GLY A 179 -5.33 -3.66 1.53
N MET A 180 -5.32 -2.50 2.16
CA MET A 180 -5.92 -1.25 1.72
C MET A 180 -4.91 -0.12 1.93
N ASP A 181 -4.88 0.86 1.00
CA ASP A 181 -3.89 1.94 1.08
C ASP A 181 -4.29 2.95 2.16
N PRO A 182 -3.50 3.12 3.23
CA PRO A 182 -3.81 4.07 4.29
C PRO A 182 -3.75 5.53 3.82
N ASN A 183 -3.06 5.84 2.70
CA ASN A 183 -3.12 7.17 2.08
C ASN A 183 -4.53 7.53 1.59
N ILE A 184 -5.40 6.55 1.41
CA ILE A 184 -6.81 6.70 1.04
C ILE A 184 -7.72 6.53 2.27
N THR A 185 -7.52 5.44 3.00
CA THR A 185 -8.43 4.99 4.07
C THR A 185 -8.15 5.62 5.44
N GLY A 186 -7.00 6.26 5.60
CA GLY A 186 -6.57 6.81 6.91
C GLY A 186 -6.08 5.75 7.92
N THR A 187 -6.02 4.47 7.54
CA THR A 187 -5.71 3.34 8.43
C THR A 187 -4.21 3.09 8.58
N PHE A 188 -3.44 4.12 8.91
CA PHE A 188 -1.99 4.00 9.06
C PHE A 188 -1.58 3.04 10.17
N CYS A 189 -0.63 2.17 9.84
CA CYS A 189 -0.09 1.18 10.76
C CYS A 189 0.93 1.76 11.76
N THR A 190 1.39 2.98 11.55
CA THR A 190 2.36 3.69 12.39
C THR A 190 1.95 5.15 12.61
N PRO A 191 2.43 5.81 13.67
CA PRO A 191 2.21 7.24 13.87
C PRO A 191 3.14 8.14 13.02
N TYR A 192 3.96 7.56 12.14
CA TYR A 192 4.95 8.27 11.34
C TYR A 192 4.48 8.59 9.92
N ALA A 193 3.23 8.29 9.62
CA ALA A 193 2.53 8.69 8.40
C ALA A 193 1.13 9.18 8.75
N SER A 194 0.55 10.03 7.91
CA SER A 194 -0.80 10.55 8.04
C SER A 194 -1.37 10.92 6.68
N GLY A 195 -2.68 11.06 6.58
CA GLY A 195 -3.42 11.39 5.37
C GLY A 195 -4.66 10.50 5.23
N GLY A 196 -5.22 10.42 4.02
CA GLY A 196 -6.47 9.71 3.76
C GLY A 196 -7.69 10.37 4.40
N ILE A 197 -8.84 9.71 4.28
CA ILE A 197 -10.08 10.16 4.91
C ILE A 197 -10.02 10.00 6.43
N ASN A 198 -10.58 10.96 7.17
CA ASN A 198 -10.73 10.84 8.63
C ASN A 198 -12.00 10.06 8.95
N ALA A 199 -11.88 8.74 9.17
CA ALA A 199 -12.98 7.83 9.51
C ALA A 199 -12.98 7.48 11.00
N GLN A 200 -14.14 7.57 11.69
CA GLN A 200 -14.21 7.09 13.06
C GLN A 200 -14.15 5.56 13.12
N ARG A 201 -14.78 4.88 12.16
CA ARG A 201 -14.79 3.41 12.04
C ARG A 201 -14.53 3.01 10.60
N VAL A 202 -13.86 1.88 10.44
CA VAL A 202 -13.64 1.25 9.13
C VAL A 202 -14.25 -0.15 9.15
N CYS A 203 -15.03 -0.47 8.14
CA CYS A 203 -15.66 -1.77 7.95
C CYS A 203 -15.11 -2.42 6.69
N VAL A 204 -14.66 -3.66 6.77
CA VAL A 204 -14.18 -4.44 5.62
C VAL A 204 -15.12 -5.59 5.37
N LEU A 205 -15.65 -5.72 4.15
CA LEU A 205 -16.71 -6.67 3.83
C LEU A 205 -16.22 -7.96 3.16
N ASP A 206 -15.09 -7.89 2.40
CA ASP A 206 -14.55 -9.07 1.71
C ASP A 206 -13.03 -8.98 1.48
N LEU A 207 -12.44 -10.09 1.01
CA LEU A 207 -11.08 -10.14 0.48
C LEU A 207 -11.12 -10.29 -1.04
N SER A 208 -10.17 -9.68 -1.75
CA SER A 208 -10.00 -9.96 -3.17
C SER A 208 -9.54 -11.42 -3.38
N PRO A 209 -9.99 -12.11 -4.44
CA PRO A 209 -9.51 -13.45 -4.76
C PRO A 209 -7.97 -13.50 -4.94
N GLU A 210 -7.40 -12.45 -5.52
CA GLU A 210 -5.97 -12.32 -5.84
C GLU A 210 -5.09 -12.23 -4.59
N THR A 211 -5.66 -11.90 -3.42
CA THR A 211 -4.90 -11.88 -2.16
C THR A 211 -4.67 -13.28 -1.58
N HIS A 212 -5.34 -14.32 -2.12
CA HIS A 212 -5.20 -15.71 -1.68
C HIS A 212 -5.31 -15.90 -0.17
N GLY A 213 -6.28 -15.23 0.46
CA GLY A 213 -6.53 -15.29 1.89
C GLY A 213 -5.59 -14.45 2.76
N ASN A 214 -4.64 -13.71 2.17
CA ASN A 214 -3.79 -12.79 2.92
C ASN A 214 -4.57 -11.52 3.28
N GLY A 215 -5.13 -11.49 4.48
CA GLY A 215 -5.92 -10.38 5.01
C GLY A 215 -5.10 -9.34 5.79
N ILE A 216 -3.81 -9.14 5.47
CA ILE A 216 -3.03 -8.07 6.13
C ILE A 216 -3.71 -6.72 5.93
N GLY A 217 -3.71 -5.90 6.98
CA GLY A 217 -4.42 -4.61 7.03
C GLY A 217 -5.81 -4.71 7.66
N LEU A 218 -6.43 -5.91 7.69
CA LEU A 218 -7.72 -6.14 8.34
C LEU A 218 -7.73 -5.67 9.80
N GLY A 219 -6.61 -5.82 10.49
CA GLY A 219 -6.46 -5.45 11.91
C GLY A 219 -6.57 -3.95 12.19
N TYR A 220 -6.60 -3.09 11.17
CA TYR A 220 -6.87 -1.66 11.31
C TYR A 220 -8.33 -1.30 11.06
N SER A 221 -9.17 -2.27 10.69
CA SER A 221 -10.62 -2.09 10.62
C SER A 221 -11.25 -2.25 12.02
N SER A 222 -12.48 -1.73 12.16
CA SER A 222 -13.29 -1.84 13.38
C SER A 222 -14.14 -3.11 13.38
N ALA A 223 -14.65 -3.47 12.22
CA ALA A 223 -15.48 -4.66 12.02
C ALA A 223 -15.25 -5.27 10.64
N THR A 224 -15.57 -6.55 10.53
CA THR A 224 -15.55 -7.32 9.30
C THR A 224 -16.64 -8.39 9.33
N THR A 225 -16.75 -9.18 8.28
CA THR A 225 -17.72 -10.25 8.12
C THR A 225 -17.13 -11.62 8.42
N LYS A 226 -18.01 -12.57 8.72
CA LYS A 226 -17.62 -13.98 8.83
C LYS A 226 -17.14 -14.55 7.49
N ARG A 227 -17.62 -14.01 6.36
CA ARG A 227 -17.12 -14.30 5.02
C ARG A 227 -15.63 -14.04 4.92
N VAL A 228 -15.17 -12.85 5.32
CA VAL A 228 -13.74 -12.51 5.38
C VAL A 228 -12.98 -13.45 6.32
N PHE A 229 -13.48 -13.61 7.55
CA PHE A 229 -12.82 -14.44 8.56
C PHE A 229 -12.58 -15.88 8.08
N ASN A 230 -13.53 -16.47 7.37
CA ASN A 230 -13.44 -17.83 6.85
C ASN A 230 -12.46 -17.97 5.66
N GLN A 231 -12.11 -16.86 4.99
CA GLN A 231 -11.17 -16.84 3.87
C GLN A 231 -9.72 -16.64 4.33
N LEU A 232 -9.47 -16.25 5.61
CA LEU A 232 -8.14 -15.90 6.07
C LEU A 232 -7.19 -17.10 6.04
N ASP A 233 -6.06 -16.92 5.38
CA ASP A 233 -4.87 -17.78 5.50
C ASP A 233 -3.84 -17.13 6.43
N LEU A 234 -3.82 -17.57 7.68
CA LEU A 234 -2.92 -17.03 8.70
C LEU A 234 -1.45 -17.27 8.35
N ALA A 235 -1.14 -18.37 7.65
CA ALA A 235 0.22 -18.69 7.25
C ALA A 235 0.77 -17.70 6.21
N SER A 236 -0.07 -17.16 5.35
CA SER A 236 0.32 -16.12 4.39
C SER A 236 0.35 -14.70 4.99
N MET A 237 -0.43 -14.44 6.04
CA MET A 237 -0.54 -13.13 6.71
C MET A 237 0.67 -12.82 7.61
N TYR A 238 1.06 -13.76 8.46
CA TYR A 238 2.02 -13.53 9.54
C TYR A 238 3.43 -13.17 9.10
N PRO A 239 4.03 -13.77 8.05
CA PRO A 239 5.38 -13.42 7.61
C PRO A 239 5.55 -11.94 7.32
N ASN A 240 4.56 -11.28 6.70
CA ASN A 240 4.61 -9.84 6.42
C ASN A 240 4.68 -9.02 7.70
N ALA A 241 3.82 -9.31 8.67
CA ALA A 241 3.76 -8.58 9.94
C ALA A 241 5.02 -8.80 10.79
N ILE A 242 5.55 -10.03 10.81
CA ILE A 242 6.77 -10.36 11.54
C ILE A 242 7.97 -9.64 10.95
N THR A 243 8.14 -9.67 9.60
CA THR A 243 9.27 -9.03 8.92
C THR A 243 9.24 -7.51 9.07
N CYS A 244 8.06 -6.88 8.97
CA CYS A 244 7.95 -5.42 9.14
C CYS A 244 7.87 -4.97 10.60
N THR A 245 7.82 -5.89 11.56
CA THR A 245 7.72 -5.64 13.02
C THR A 245 6.44 -4.92 13.46
N VAL A 246 5.43 -4.83 12.60
CA VAL A 246 4.14 -4.15 12.87
C VAL A 246 3.01 -5.17 12.87
N LEU A 247 2.65 -5.64 14.06
CA LEU A 247 1.69 -6.73 14.23
C LEU A 247 0.21 -6.30 14.18
N GLY A 248 -0.05 -4.98 14.14
CA GLY A 248 -1.42 -4.45 14.14
C GLY A 248 -2.26 -4.95 12.97
N GLY A 249 -1.68 -5.01 11.77
CA GLY A 249 -2.39 -5.35 10.54
C GLY A 249 -2.93 -6.77 10.45
N VAL A 250 -2.42 -7.70 11.28
CA VAL A 250 -2.88 -9.10 11.29
C VAL A 250 -3.79 -9.44 12.48
N ARG A 251 -4.25 -8.43 13.22
CA ARG A 251 -5.29 -8.62 14.25
C ARG A 251 -6.63 -8.92 13.59
N ILE A 252 -7.51 -9.59 14.32
CA ILE A 252 -8.89 -9.83 13.89
C ILE A 252 -9.79 -8.79 14.56
N PRO A 253 -10.53 -7.97 13.79
CA PRO A 253 -11.50 -7.02 14.34
C PRO A 253 -12.78 -7.73 14.82
N ILE A 254 -13.82 -6.98 15.16
CA ILE A 254 -15.14 -7.55 15.43
C ILE A 254 -15.65 -8.26 14.17
N VAL A 255 -15.99 -9.55 14.29
CA VAL A 255 -16.53 -10.38 13.20
C VAL A 255 -18.04 -10.49 13.35
N MET A 256 -18.79 -10.06 12.32
CA MET A 256 -20.25 -10.11 12.27
C MET A 256 -20.70 -11.13 11.22
N GLU A 257 -21.94 -11.61 11.33
CA GLU A 257 -22.45 -12.67 10.44
C GLU A 257 -22.70 -12.16 9.02
N SER A 258 -23.07 -10.86 8.85
CA SER A 258 -23.43 -10.28 7.56
C SER A 258 -22.82 -8.88 7.34
N ASP A 259 -22.87 -8.39 6.11
CA ASP A 259 -22.43 -7.04 5.72
C ASP A 259 -23.23 -5.98 6.48
N LYS A 260 -24.56 -6.18 6.57
CA LYS A 260 -25.48 -5.29 7.29
C LYS A 260 -25.10 -5.16 8.76
N GLU A 261 -24.84 -6.27 9.44
CA GLU A 261 -24.46 -6.25 10.85
C GLU A 261 -23.08 -5.60 11.06
N ALA A 262 -22.12 -5.85 10.16
CA ALA A 262 -20.79 -5.25 10.21
C ALA A 262 -20.85 -3.71 10.06
N ILE A 263 -21.68 -3.21 9.14
CA ILE A 263 -21.90 -1.76 8.98
C ILE A 263 -22.64 -1.21 10.21
N GLN A 264 -23.68 -1.89 10.68
CA GLN A 264 -24.48 -1.44 11.81
C GLN A 264 -23.69 -1.37 13.11
N VAL A 265 -22.77 -2.31 13.39
CA VAL A 265 -21.92 -2.25 14.59
C VAL A 265 -20.95 -1.08 14.50
N CYS A 266 -20.44 -0.74 13.31
CA CYS A 266 -19.62 0.44 13.10
C CYS A 266 -20.41 1.73 13.41
N VAL A 267 -21.60 1.91 12.84
CA VAL A 267 -22.47 3.08 13.12
C VAL A 267 -22.81 3.15 14.61
N ARG A 268 -23.18 2.01 15.23
CA ARG A 268 -23.55 1.95 16.65
C ARG A 268 -22.44 2.42 17.58
N THR A 269 -21.19 2.12 17.22
CA THR A 269 -20.01 2.39 18.04
C THR A 269 -19.35 3.72 17.74
N CYS A 270 -19.81 4.47 16.74
CA CYS A 270 -19.41 5.88 16.57
C CYS A 270 -19.94 6.75 17.70
N ASN A 271 -19.15 7.74 18.10
CA ASN A 271 -19.48 8.70 19.14
C ASN A 271 -19.81 10.07 18.51
N GLU A 272 -20.71 10.82 19.15
CA GLU A 272 -21.03 12.19 18.78
C GLU A 272 -21.51 12.37 17.33
N ILE A 273 -22.27 11.40 16.83
CA ILE A 273 -22.85 11.40 15.47
C ILE A 273 -24.39 11.38 15.49
N ASP A 274 -25.01 11.78 14.41
CA ASP A 274 -26.42 11.48 14.17
C ASP A 274 -26.57 10.06 13.63
N LYS A 275 -26.93 9.10 14.50
CA LYS A 275 -27.10 7.70 14.14
C LYS A 275 -28.30 7.41 13.23
N LYS A 276 -29.18 8.40 13.03
CA LYS A 276 -30.31 8.29 12.09
C LYS A 276 -29.93 8.74 10.68
N ASN A 277 -28.92 9.60 10.58
CA ASN A 277 -28.36 10.11 9.33
C ASN A 277 -26.82 10.08 9.35
N PRO A 278 -26.19 8.89 9.47
CA PRO A 278 -24.74 8.79 9.61
C PRO A 278 -24.04 9.14 8.28
N ARG A 279 -22.86 9.75 8.40
CA ARG A 279 -21.98 10.02 7.27
C ARG A 279 -21.21 8.74 6.92
N ILE A 280 -21.68 8.02 5.91
CA ILE A 280 -21.07 6.76 5.44
C ILE A 280 -20.46 6.99 4.06
N VAL A 281 -19.22 6.58 3.90
CA VAL A 281 -18.53 6.45 2.63
C VAL A 281 -18.33 4.97 2.35
N ARG A 282 -18.73 4.48 1.17
CA ARG A 282 -18.48 3.10 0.73
C ARG A 282 -17.67 3.14 -0.56
N ILE A 283 -16.56 2.41 -0.56
CA ILE A 283 -15.64 2.29 -1.69
C ILE A 283 -15.48 0.83 -2.09
N PRO A 284 -15.31 0.51 -3.38
CA PRO A 284 -15.03 -0.85 -3.83
C PRO A 284 -13.73 -1.39 -3.20
N ASN A 285 -12.68 -0.59 -3.22
CA ASN A 285 -11.38 -0.84 -2.61
C ASN A 285 -10.56 0.47 -2.61
N SER A 286 -9.35 0.45 -2.10
CA SER A 286 -8.50 1.65 -2.03
C SER A 286 -7.80 2.05 -3.35
N LEU A 287 -7.95 1.26 -4.41
CA LEU A 287 -7.37 1.53 -5.73
C LEU A 287 -8.40 2.13 -6.70
N HIS A 288 -9.63 1.65 -6.70
CA HIS A 288 -10.69 2.06 -7.61
C HIS A 288 -11.67 3.00 -6.90
N LEU A 289 -11.50 4.32 -7.11
CA LEU A 289 -12.29 5.37 -6.45
C LEU A 289 -13.09 6.22 -7.44
N GLU A 290 -13.18 5.83 -8.70
CA GLU A 290 -13.94 6.56 -9.71
C GLU A 290 -15.44 6.58 -9.38
N HIS A 291 -15.96 5.45 -8.93
CA HIS A 291 -17.35 5.29 -8.49
C HIS A 291 -17.38 4.86 -7.02
N ILE A 292 -17.89 5.73 -6.16
CA ILE A 292 -18.06 5.47 -4.73
C ILE A 292 -19.49 5.78 -4.30
N MET A 293 -19.90 5.29 -3.15
CA MET A 293 -21.20 5.62 -2.57
C MET A 293 -21.04 6.51 -1.35
N LEU A 294 -21.84 7.55 -1.29
CA LEU A 294 -21.95 8.45 -0.16
C LEU A 294 -23.37 8.40 0.40
N SER A 295 -23.50 8.35 1.73
CA SER A 295 -24.85 8.42 2.34
C SER A 295 -25.50 9.78 2.08
N GLU A 296 -26.84 9.83 2.18
CA GLU A 296 -27.64 11.04 1.97
C GLU A 296 -27.16 12.23 2.82
N ALA A 297 -26.51 11.96 3.96
CA ALA A 297 -25.91 12.97 4.83
C ALA A 297 -24.89 13.90 4.12
N TYR A 298 -24.35 13.49 2.99
CA TYR A 298 -23.40 14.29 2.19
C TYR A 298 -24.07 15.13 1.09
N TYR A 299 -25.38 14.94 0.81
CA TYR A 299 -26.03 15.50 -0.39
C TYR A 299 -25.77 17.01 -0.55
N ASP A 300 -25.98 17.78 0.53
CA ASP A 300 -25.77 19.24 0.47
C ASP A 300 -24.32 19.66 0.27
N GLU A 301 -23.37 18.84 0.73
CA GLU A 301 -21.93 19.07 0.58
C GLU A 301 -21.46 18.79 -0.84
N VAL A 302 -21.95 17.70 -1.47
CA VAL A 302 -21.40 17.20 -2.73
C VAL A 302 -22.13 17.69 -3.97
N ARG A 303 -23.40 18.10 -3.88
CA ARG A 303 -24.23 18.51 -5.04
C ARG A 303 -23.64 19.66 -5.87
N ASN A 304 -22.78 20.48 -5.27
CA ASN A 304 -22.10 21.59 -5.96
C ASN A 304 -20.58 21.44 -5.96
N HIS A 305 -20.06 20.27 -5.60
CA HIS A 305 -18.61 20.03 -5.55
C HIS A 305 -18.05 19.86 -6.97
N PRO A 306 -17.03 20.65 -7.39
CA PRO A 306 -16.56 20.65 -8.77
C PRO A 306 -15.94 19.35 -9.25
N GLY A 307 -15.50 18.49 -8.33
CA GLY A 307 -14.87 17.18 -8.62
C GLY A 307 -15.80 15.99 -8.41
N ILE A 308 -17.10 16.20 -8.11
CA ILE A 308 -18.04 15.10 -7.83
C ILE A 308 -19.23 15.22 -8.77
N THR A 309 -19.59 14.12 -9.42
CA THR A 309 -20.82 13.98 -10.20
C THR A 309 -21.75 13.00 -9.48
N ILE A 310 -22.99 13.44 -9.19
CA ILE A 310 -24.02 12.58 -8.63
C ILE A 310 -24.59 11.74 -9.76
N GLU A 311 -24.51 10.42 -9.67
CA GLU A 311 -24.92 9.49 -10.71
C GLU A 311 -26.32 8.90 -10.47
N SER A 312 -26.74 8.81 -9.20
CA SER A 312 -28.06 8.29 -8.83
C SER A 312 -28.66 9.06 -7.67
N GLU A 313 -29.99 9.01 -7.56
CA GLU A 313 -30.70 9.48 -6.37
C GLU A 313 -30.42 8.56 -5.17
N PRO A 314 -30.59 9.03 -3.93
CA PRO A 314 -30.41 8.21 -2.74
C PRO A 314 -31.32 6.98 -2.74
N GLU A 315 -30.74 5.83 -2.48
CA GLU A 315 -31.45 4.55 -2.38
C GLU A 315 -30.98 3.75 -1.17
N TYR A 316 -31.80 2.80 -0.72
CA TYR A 316 -31.38 1.88 0.33
C TYR A 316 -30.39 0.88 -0.22
N LEU A 317 -29.38 0.53 0.60
CA LEU A 317 -28.46 -0.55 0.25
C LEU A 317 -29.22 -1.85 0.01
N PRO A 318 -28.96 -2.56 -1.11
CA PRO A 318 -29.72 -3.71 -1.55
C PRO A 318 -29.29 -4.99 -0.81
N PHE A 319 -29.47 -5.03 0.51
CA PHE A 319 -29.18 -6.23 1.29
C PHE A 319 -30.15 -7.37 0.92
N ASP A 320 -29.60 -8.56 0.73
CA ASP A 320 -30.38 -9.77 0.60
C ASP A 320 -31.08 -10.21 1.92
N GLU A 321 -31.76 -11.37 1.91
CA GLU A 321 -32.45 -11.90 3.09
C GLU A 321 -31.51 -12.22 4.25
N ASP A 322 -30.23 -12.56 3.94
CA ASP A 322 -29.18 -12.86 4.92
C ASP A 322 -28.42 -11.60 5.37
N GLY A 323 -28.73 -10.45 4.78
CA GLY A 323 -28.13 -9.16 5.10
C GLY A 323 -26.79 -8.90 4.39
N ASN A 324 -26.53 -9.56 3.27
CA ASN A 324 -25.33 -9.33 2.46
C ASN A 324 -25.64 -8.44 1.25
N LEU A 325 -24.61 -7.78 0.73
CA LEU A 325 -24.71 -6.90 -0.44
C LEU A 325 -24.49 -7.66 -1.75
N TRP A 326 -23.88 -8.87 -1.71
CA TRP A 326 -23.64 -9.79 -2.82
C TRP A 326 -23.36 -11.22 -2.34
#